data_3a71e66b66a9d6bfe2a4674f54fa10e6
#
_entry.id   3a71e66b66a9d6bfe2a4674f54fa10e6
#
_cell.length_a   1.000
_cell.length_b   1.000
_cell.length_c   1.000
_cell.angle_alpha   90.00
_cell.angle_beta   90.00
_cell.angle_gamma   90.00
#
_symmetry.space_group_name_H-M   'P 1'
#
loop_
_entity.id
_entity.type
_entity.pdbx_description
1 polymer ?
#
loop_
_entity_poly.entity_id
_entity_poly.type
_entity_poly.pdbx_seq_one_letter_code
_entity_poly.pdbx_strand_id
1 'polypeptide(L)'
;MFQFIGQEPSGNNFNEICLDGNLKPHNPMINAGAIMAASLIKPDMNLADRFDFIQSLFRRLAGGLYVGFNNSIYLSERAAADRNFALGNYMMDHDCFPSEIDLKESLEFYFQLCSMETSPNAHAVMAATLANGGICPITGEKVLSPDAVKHTLSLMLSCGMYDYSGQFAFKVGLPAKSGVSGAILLSVPNVMGILIYSPPLDGHGNSFKGLKFCDRLLERFKFHQFDLTSSTKIDPVRHMFEGNTEEIMSLLFRATR
;
A
#
# COMPACT_ATOMS: atom_id res chain seq x y z
N MET A 1 3.11 -7.47 13.81
CA MET A 1 3.80 -6.94 12.63
C MET A 1 4.96 -6.03 12.99
N PHE A 2 4.78 -4.89 13.64
CA PHE A 2 5.85 -3.92 13.96
C PHE A 2 6.96 -4.41 14.91
N GLN A 3 6.79 -5.56 15.53
CA GLN A 3 7.86 -6.25 16.24
C GLN A 3 8.92 -6.82 15.26
N PHE A 4 8.52 -7.21 14.05
CA PHE A 4 9.34 -7.90 13.05
C PHE A 4 9.72 -7.04 11.85
N ILE A 5 9.02 -5.93 11.62
CA ILE A 5 9.21 -5.06 10.46
C ILE A 5 9.25 -3.61 10.93
N GLY A 6 10.23 -2.85 10.43
CA GLY A 6 10.33 -1.40 10.63
C GLY A 6 9.30 -0.59 9.85
N GLN A 7 9.42 0.74 9.93
CA GLN A 7 8.49 1.69 9.31
C GLN A 7 9.24 2.80 8.57
N GLU A 8 10.55 2.62 8.33
CA GLU A 8 11.42 3.64 7.72
C GLU A 8 11.77 3.29 6.26
N PRO A 9 11.96 4.28 5.39
CA PRO A 9 12.55 4.07 4.07
C PRO A 9 13.92 3.42 4.18
N SER A 10 14.26 2.52 3.26
CA SER A 10 15.58 1.88 3.25
C SER A 10 16.69 2.77 2.68
N GLY A 11 16.35 3.78 1.87
CA GLY A 11 17.31 4.54 1.10
C GLY A 11 18.00 3.72 -0.02
N ASN A 12 17.48 2.52 -0.30
CA ASN A 12 18.03 1.55 -1.25
C ASN A 12 16.95 1.04 -2.20
N ASN A 13 17.36 0.26 -3.20
CA ASN A 13 16.41 -0.43 -4.07
C ASN A 13 15.53 -1.40 -3.26
N PHE A 14 14.29 -1.60 -3.73
CA PHE A 14 13.28 -2.42 -3.06
C PHE A 14 13.66 -3.90 -2.89
N ASN A 15 14.63 -4.40 -3.65
CA ASN A 15 15.15 -5.78 -3.60
C ASN A 15 16.58 -5.87 -3.06
N GLU A 16 17.09 -4.82 -2.41
CA GLU A 16 18.42 -4.82 -1.80
C GLU A 16 18.47 -5.75 -0.59
N ILE A 17 19.61 -6.46 -0.42
CA ILE A 17 19.86 -7.34 0.72
C ILE A 17 20.42 -6.49 1.85
N CYS A 18 19.53 -5.93 2.64
CA CYS A 18 19.89 -5.10 3.80
C CYS A 18 18.79 -5.15 4.86
N LEU A 19 19.20 -4.93 6.11
CA LEU A 19 18.34 -4.77 7.28
C LEU A 19 18.61 -3.41 7.93
N ASP A 20 17.69 -2.96 8.78
CA ASP A 20 17.88 -1.76 9.57
C ASP A 20 18.89 -1.96 10.73
N GLY A 21 19.15 -0.92 11.50
CA GLY A 21 20.06 -0.98 12.64
C GLY A 21 19.62 -1.90 13.78
N ASN A 22 18.38 -2.41 13.74
CA ASN A 22 17.82 -3.37 14.69
C ASN A 22 17.71 -4.80 14.11
N LEU A 23 18.38 -5.05 13.01
CA LEU A 23 18.33 -6.31 12.26
C LEU A 23 16.91 -6.71 11.82
N LYS A 24 16.12 -5.72 11.34
CA LYS A 24 14.77 -5.94 10.80
C LYS A 24 14.67 -5.43 9.37
N PRO A 25 13.77 -5.97 8.54
CA PRO A 25 13.37 -5.32 7.31
C PRO A 25 12.91 -3.88 7.57
N HIS A 26 13.40 -2.92 6.78
CA HIS A 26 13.13 -1.49 6.99
C HIS A 26 11.64 -1.14 6.99
N ASN A 27 10.87 -1.74 6.11
CA ASN A 27 9.43 -1.51 5.98
C ASN A 27 8.76 -2.62 5.17
N PRO A 28 7.41 -2.77 5.21
CA PRO A 28 6.70 -3.84 4.48
C PRO A 28 6.49 -3.55 2.98
N MET A 29 6.93 -2.40 2.47
CA MET A 29 6.70 -1.97 1.08
C MET A 29 7.85 -2.37 0.14
N ILE A 30 8.92 -2.97 0.67
CA ILE A 30 10.07 -3.55 -0.05
C ILE A 30 10.09 -5.06 0.12
N ASN A 31 10.86 -5.79 -0.74
CA ASN A 31 10.80 -7.25 -0.78
C ASN A 31 11.07 -7.92 0.57
N ALA A 32 12.11 -7.52 1.30
CA ALA A 32 12.43 -8.10 2.61
C ALA A 32 11.23 -8.02 3.58
N GLY A 33 10.64 -6.83 3.71
CA GLY A 33 9.50 -6.63 4.59
C GLY A 33 8.21 -7.27 4.08
N ALA A 34 8.02 -7.36 2.76
CA ALA A 34 6.86 -8.04 2.17
C ALA A 34 6.93 -9.56 2.36
N ILE A 35 8.10 -10.18 2.25
CA ILE A 35 8.34 -11.59 2.58
C ILE A 35 8.05 -11.84 4.06
N MET A 36 8.57 -10.98 4.94
CA MET A 36 8.27 -11.05 6.37
C MET A 36 6.77 -10.88 6.65
N ALA A 37 6.10 -9.90 6.04
CA ALA A 37 4.66 -9.69 6.22
C ALA A 37 3.86 -10.91 5.76
N ALA A 38 4.22 -11.51 4.63
CA ALA A 38 3.60 -12.74 4.15
C ALA A 38 3.72 -13.88 5.16
N SER A 39 4.91 -14.08 5.77
CA SER A 39 5.12 -15.14 6.77
C SER A 39 4.23 -14.99 8.01
N LEU A 40 3.83 -13.77 8.36
CA LEU A 40 2.99 -13.47 9.53
C LEU A 40 1.48 -13.63 9.27
N ILE A 41 1.06 -13.85 8.03
CA ILE A 41 -0.36 -13.99 7.68
C ILE A 41 -0.82 -15.42 7.98
N LYS A 42 -1.62 -15.58 9.03
CA LYS A 42 -2.24 -16.87 9.38
C LYS A 42 -1.27 -18.06 9.31
N PRO A 43 -0.13 -18.03 10.02
CA PRO A 43 0.93 -19.03 9.88
C PRO A 43 0.46 -20.45 10.26
N ASP A 44 -0.60 -20.57 11.07
CA ASP A 44 -1.16 -21.86 11.49
C ASP A 44 -2.07 -22.52 10.43
N MET A 45 -2.35 -21.82 9.32
CA MET A 45 -3.17 -22.34 8.22
C MET A 45 -2.28 -22.88 7.09
N ASN A 46 -2.79 -23.88 6.35
CA ASN A 46 -2.11 -24.33 5.14
C ASN A 46 -2.11 -23.27 4.02
N LEU A 47 -1.24 -23.42 3.02
CA LEU A 47 -1.05 -22.44 1.95
C LEU A 47 -2.32 -22.12 1.17
N ALA A 48 -3.17 -23.13 0.91
CA ALA A 48 -4.39 -22.91 0.13
C ALA A 48 -5.36 -22.00 0.90
N ASP A 49 -5.59 -22.29 2.17
CA ASP A 49 -6.49 -21.50 3.02
C ASP A 49 -5.94 -20.08 3.27
N ARG A 50 -4.61 -19.93 3.40
CA ARG A 50 -3.95 -18.60 3.48
C ARG A 50 -4.17 -17.78 2.21
N PHE A 51 -4.02 -18.42 1.05
CA PHE A 51 -4.22 -17.73 -0.23
C PHE A 51 -5.69 -17.34 -0.42
N ASP A 52 -6.64 -18.24 -0.15
CA ASP A 52 -8.06 -17.97 -0.23
C ASP A 52 -8.48 -16.84 0.73
N PHE A 53 -7.92 -16.82 1.94
CA PHE A 53 -8.14 -15.74 2.90
C PHE A 53 -7.74 -14.38 2.32
N ILE A 54 -6.54 -14.25 1.74
CA ILE A 54 -6.07 -13.00 1.16
C ILE A 54 -6.85 -12.63 -0.10
N GLN A 55 -7.11 -13.58 -0.99
CA GLN A 55 -7.88 -13.32 -2.21
C GLN A 55 -9.30 -12.85 -1.87
N SER A 56 -9.93 -13.47 -0.88
CA SER A 56 -11.25 -13.04 -0.37
C SER A 56 -11.21 -11.63 0.21
N LEU A 57 -10.18 -11.31 1.01
CA LEU A 57 -9.98 -9.96 1.57
C LEU A 57 -9.84 -8.92 0.45
N PHE A 58 -9.04 -9.19 -0.58
CA PHE A 58 -8.86 -8.27 -1.71
C PHE A 58 -10.14 -8.11 -2.52
N ARG A 59 -10.93 -9.17 -2.73
CA ARG A 59 -12.26 -9.07 -3.37
C ARG A 59 -13.21 -8.18 -2.56
N ARG A 60 -13.21 -8.29 -1.25
CA ARG A 60 -14.03 -7.41 -0.37
C ARG A 60 -13.56 -5.96 -0.46
N LEU A 61 -12.24 -5.71 -0.45
CA LEU A 61 -11.66 -4.38 -0.64
C LEU A 61 -12.04 -3.79 -2.01
N ALA A 62 -12.13 -4.63 -3.04
CA ALA A 62 -12.53 -4.26 -4.40
C ALA A 62 -14.04 -4.17 -4.62
N GLY A 63 -14.87 -4.32 -3.56
CA GLY A 63 -16.32 -4.29 -3.68
C GLY A 63 -16.92 -5.44 -4.50
N GLY A 64 -16.28 -6.60 -4.48
CA GLY A 64 -16.68 -7.79 -5.23
C GLY A 64 -16.19 -7.83 -6.68
N LEU A 65 -15.45 -6.81 -7.12
CA LEU A 65 -14.85 -6.81 -8.45
C LEU A 65 -13.75 -7.86 -8.59
N TYR A 66 -13.36 -8.15 -9.83
CA TYR A 66 -12.43 -9.23 -10.16
C TYR A 66 -11.07 -9.08 -9.47
N VAL A 67 -10.72 -10.10 -8.73
CA VAL A 67 -9.38 -10.39 -8.19
C VAL A 67 -9.10 -11.85 -8.46
N GLY A 68 -8.13 -12.13 -9.32
CA GLY A 68 -7.75 -13.45 -9.78
C GLY A 68 -6.31 -13.82 -9.40
N PHE A 69 -5.87 -14.93 -9.98
CA PHE A 69 -4.51 -15.45 -9.85
C PHE A 69 -4.00 -15.88 -11.21
N ASN A 70 -2.74 -15.55 -11.51
CA ASN A 70 -2.10 -15.92 -12.77
C ASN A 70 -0.98 -16.93 -12.53
N ASN A 71 -1.26 -18.19 -12.86
CA ASN A 71 -0.29 -19.27 -12.66
C ASN A 71 0.98 -19.11 -13.52
N SER A 72 0.90 -18.50 -14.70
CA SER A 72 2.08 -18.28 -15.55
C SER A 72 3.02 -17.25 -14.93
N ILE A 73 2.47 -16.20 -14.31
CA ILE A 73 3.24 -15.21 -13.56
C ILE A 73 3.87 -15.88 -12.34
N TYR A 74 3.11 -16.66 -11.56
CA TYR A 74 3.64 -17.38 -10.40
C TYR A 74 4.84 -18.28 -10.75
N LEU A 75 4.72 -19.08 -11.83
CA LEU A 75 5.82 -19.94 -12.28
C LEU A 75 7.04 -19.12 -12.73
N SER A 76 6.84 -17.98 -13.39
CA SER A 76 7.92 -17.07 -13.81
C SER A 76 8.59 -16.40 -12.61
N GLU A 77 7.82 -15.88 -11.65
CA GLU A 77 8.34 -15.29 -10.42
C GLU A 77 9.18 -16.30 -9.63
N ARG A 78 8.66 -17.52 -9.47
CA ARG A 78 9.35 -18.62 -8.80
C ARG A 78 10.65 -19.00 -9.50
N ALA A 79 10.67 -19.06 -10.84
CA ALA A 79 11.86 -19.41 -11.62
C ALA A 79 12.94 -18.33 -11.55
N ALA A 80 12.59 -17.07 -11.34
CA ALA A 80 13.52 -15.92 -11.25
C ALA A 80 13.79 -15.47 -9.80
N ALA A 81 13.52 -16.32 -8.81
CA ALA A 81 13.43 -15.92 -7.40
C ALA A 81 14.76 -15.92 -6.62
N ASP A 82 15.91 -16.11 -7.25
CA ASP A 82 17.22 -16.21 -6.58
C ASP A 82 17.46 -15.08 -5.57
N ARG A 83 17.11 -13.85 -5.94
CA ARG A 83 17.24 -12.68 -5.05
C ARG A 83 16.33 -12.78 -3.83
N ASN A 84 15.11 -13.27 -3.97
CA ASN A 84 14.16 -13.43 -2.88
C ASN A 84 14.57 -14.57 -1.94
N PHE A 85 15.12 -15.67 -2.48
CA PHE A 85 15.74 -16.73 -1.66
C PHE A 85 16.95 -16.22 -0.90
N ALA A 86 17.81 -15.41 -1.52
CA ALA A 86 18.98 -14.81 -0.86
C ALA A 86 18.52 -13.87 0.28
N LEU A 87 17.52 -13.02 0.05
CA LEU A 87 16.91 -12.17 1.08
C LEU A 87 16.32 -12.98 2.24
N GLY A 88 15.54 -14.02 1.94
CA GLY A 88 14.94 -14.88 2.94
C GLY A 88 16.00 -15.58 3.80
N ASN A 89 17.03 -16.15 3.20
CA ASN A 89 18.12 -16.78 3.94
C ASN A 89 18.93 -15.78 4.77
N TYR A 90 19.17 -14.58 4.24
CA TYR A 90 19.82 -13.50 5.00
C TYR A 90 19.01 -13.09 6.23
N MET A 91 17.69 -12.97 6.10
CA MET A 91 16.79 -12.70 7.23
C MET A 91 16.74 -13.88 8.24
N MET A 92 16.84 -15.13 7.78
CA MET A 92 16.92 -16.31 8.69
C MET A 92 18.21 -16.33 9.48
N ASP A 93 19.34 -16.01 8.84
CA ASP A 93 20.67 -15.94 9.49
C ASP A 93 20.73 -14.86 10.58
N HIS A 94 19.88 -13.84 10.47
CA HIS A 94 19.78 -12.74 11.44
C HIS A 94 18.57 -12.85 12.39
N ASP A 95 17.99 -14.04 12.55
CA ASP A 95 16.85 -14.31 13.44
C ASP A 95 15.67 -13.34 13.29
N CYS A 96 15.42 -12.83 12.07
CA CYS A 96 14.34 -11.89 11.83
C CYS A 96 12.95 -12.52 11.99
N PHE A 97 12.80 -13.81 11.64
CA PHE A 97 11.50 -14.50 11.64
C PHE A 97 11.09 -15.02 13.01
N PRO A 98 9.78 -15.21 13.27
CA PRO A 98 9.32 -16.03 14.37
C PRO A 98 9.91 -17.45 14.32
N SER A 99 10.12 -18.07 15.48
CA SER A 99 10.87 -19.34 15.65
C SER A 99 10.32 -20.56 14.90
N GLU A 100 9.06 -20.52 14.48
CA GLU A 100 8.37 -21.68 13.84
C GLU A 100 8.09 -21.48 12.33
N ILE A 101 8.71 -20.49 11.70
CA ILE A 101 8.45 -20.16 10.30
C ILE A 101 9.23 -21.11 9.36
N ASP A 102 8.52 -21.75 8.43
CA ASP A 102 9.10 -22.38 7.25
C ASP A 102 9.35 -21.30 6.18
N LEU A 103 10.63 -20.99 5.94
CA LEU A 103 11.03 -20.00 4.94
C LEU A 103 10.58 -20.37 3.53
N LYS A 104 10.68 -21.64 3.16
CA LYS A 104 10.33 -22.11 1.82
C LYS A 104 8.84 -21.93 1.57
N GLU A 105 8.01 -22.33 2.52
CA GLU A 105 6.56 -22.14 2.46
C GLU A 105 6.19 -20.64 2.42
N SER A 106 6.86 -19.82 3.23
CA SER A 106 6.64 -18.37 3.26
C SER A 106 6.98 -17.71 1.91
N LEU A 107 8.05 -18.13 1.25
CA LEU A 107 8.42 -17.64 -0.07
C LEU A 107 7.45 -18.11 -1.15
N GLU A 108 7.01 -19.37 -1.12
CA GLU A 108 5.98 -19.87 -2.05
C GLU A 108 4.68 -19.06 -1.91
N PHE A 109 4.27 -18.77 -0.68
CA PHE A 109 3.10 -17.92 -0.42
C PHE A 109 3.32 -16.49 -0.93
N TYR A 110 4.48 -15.91 -0.69
CA TYR A 110 4.84 -14.58 -1.20
C TYR A 110 4.76 -14.53 -2.74
N PHE A 111 5.28 -15.54 -3.44
CA PHE A 111 5.18 -15.61 -4.91
C PHE A 111 3.74 -15.74 -5.40
N GLN A 112 2.89 -16.49 -4.69
CA GLN A 112 1.46 -16.55 -4.98
C GLN A 112 0.81 -15.17 -4.85
N LEU A 113 1.11 -14.42 -3.76
CA LEU A 113 0.59 -13.07 -3.56
C LEU A 113 1.07 -12.09 -4.64
N CYS A 114 2.33 -12.18 -5.09
CA CYS A 114 2.87 -11.39 -6.19
C CYS A 114 2.22 -11.71 -7.55
N SER A 115 1.53 -12.85 -7.65
CA SER A 115 0.92 -13.34 -8.89
C SER A 115 -0.61 -13.15 -8.92
N MET A 116 -1.15 -12.43 -7.95
CA MET A 116 -2.54 -12.00 -8.00
C MET A 116 -2.73 -10.96 -9.12
N GLU A 117 -3.82 -11.09 -9.85
CA GLU A 117 -4.17 -10.16 -10.92
C GLU A 117 -5.53 -9.49 -10.66
N THR A 118 -5.68 -8.29 -11.14
CA THR A 118 -6.88 -7.50 -10.94
C THR A 118 -7.04 -6.45 -12.04
N SER A 119 -8.24 -5.90 -12.17
CA SER A 119 -8.50 -4.80 -13.11
C SER A 119 -8.13 -3.44 -12.49
N PRO A 120 -7.85 -2.41 -13.33
CA PRO A 120 -7.67 -1.05 -12.85
C PRO A 120 -8.85 -0.53 -12.02
N ASN A 121 -10.08 -0.88 -12.40
CA ASN A 121 -11.29 -0.48 -11.66
C ASN A 121 -11.31 -1.10 -10.26
N ALA A 122 -11.01 -2.40 -10.14
CA ALA A 122 -10.96 -3.08 -8.85
C ALA A 122 -9.90 -2.46 -7.92
N HIS A 123 -8.71 -2.17 -8.46
CA HIS A 123 -7.65 -1.50 -7.70
C HIS A 123 -8.03 -0.06 -7.27
N ALA A 124 -8.72 0.70 -8.13
CA ALA A 124 -9.20 2.03 -7.76
C ALA A 124 -10.22 1.96 -6.61
N VAL A 125 -11.09 0.94 -6.59
CA VAL A 125 -12.02 0.70 -5.48
C VAL A 125 -11.27 0.31 -4.20
N MET A 126 -10.22 -0.51 -4.28
CA MET A 126 -9.37 -0.81 -3.11
C MET A 126 -8.74 0.47 -2.55
N ALA A 127 -8.21 1.35 -3.41
CA ALA A 127 -7.69 2.65 -3.00
C ALA A 127 -8.77 3.53 -2.36
N ALA A 128 -9.98 3.53 -2.91
CA ALA A 128 -11.11 4.25 -2.36
C ALA A 128 -11.58 3.67 -1.00
N THR A 129 -11.51 2.35 -0.82
CA THR A 129 -11.79 1.70 0.47
C THR A 129 -10.79 2.16 1.54
N LEU A 130 -9.50 2.30 1.20
CA LEU A 130 -8.50 2.89 2.10
C LEU A 130 -8.80 4.38 2.35
N ALA A 131 -9.09 5.15 1.32
CA ALA A 131 -9.44 6.58 1.44
C ALA A 131 -10.68 6.81 2.32
N ASN A 132 -11.62 5.85 2.34
CA ASN A 132 -12.87 5.87 3.09
C ASN A 132 -12.77 5.17 4.46
N GLY A 133 -11.58 5.13 5.07
CA GLY A 133 -11.39 4.60 6.42
C GLY A 133 -11.61 3.09 6.56
N GLY A 134 -11.48 2.32 5.47
CA GLY A 134 -11.63 0.86 5.45
C GLY A 134 -13.05 0.38 5.15
N ILE A 135 -13.96 1.29 4.81
CA ILE A 135 -15.33 0.98 4.37
C ILE A 135 -15.36 1.01 2.84
N CYS A 136 -15.72 -0.11 2.23
CA CYS A 136 -15.83 -0.19 0.78
C CYS A 136 -16.95 0.74 0.27
N PRO A 137 -16.67 1.69 -0.63
CA PRO A 137 -17.68 2.66 -1.07
C PRO A 137 -18.77 2.03 -1.96
N ILE A 138 -18.55 0.86 -2.54
CA ILE A 138 -19.54 0.16 -3.38
C ILE A 138 -20.50 -0.65 -2.51
N THR A 139 -19.97 -1.43 -1.55
CA THR A 139 -20.78 -2.36 -0.76
C THR A 139 -21.21 -1.82 0.59
N GLY A 140 -20.58 -0.74 1.08
CA GLY A 140 -20.77 -0.25 2.44
C GLY A 140 -20.13 -1.15 3.52
N GLU A 141 -19.46 -2.23 3.14
CA GLU A 141 -18.87 -3.16 4.08
C GLU A 141 -17.63 -2.56 4.75
N LYS A 142 -17.55 -2.68 6.08
CA LYS A 142 -16.32 -2.37 6.83
C LYS A 142 -15.34 -3.54 6.67
N VAL A 143 -14.39 -3.38 5.76
CA VAL A 143 -13.41 -4.42 5.42
C VAL A 143 -12.18 -4.37 6.32
N LEU A 144 -11.71 -3.16 6.67
CA LEU A 144 -10.53 -2.94 7.50
C LEU A 144 -10.87 -2.14 8.75
N SER A 145 -10.08 -2.34 9.81
CA SER A 145 -10.18 -1.48 11.00
C SER A 145 -9.55 -0.09 10.72
N PRO A 146 -10.01 0.97 11.41
CA PRO A 146 -9.41 2.30 11.28
C PRO A 146 -7.90 2.33 11.55
N ASP A 147 -7.42 1.54 12.52
CA ASP A 147 -5.99 1.46 12.83
C ASP A 147 -5.19 0.79 11.71
N ALA A 148 -5.73 -0.27 11.10
CA ALA A 148 -5.11 -0.90 9.94
C ALA A 148 -4.99 0.08 8.77
N VAL A 149 -6.04 0.85 8.48
CA VAL A 149 -6.04 1.89 7.45
C VAL A 149 -5.01 2.97 7.76
N LYS A 150 -5.02 3.52 8.98
CA LYS A 150 -4.08 4.54 9.43
C LYS A 150 -2.62 4.08 9.21
N HIS A 151 -2.28 2.88 9.67
CA HIS A 151 -0.94 2.34 9.52
C HIS A 151 -0.57 2.09 8.05
N THR A 152 -1.51 1.58 7.24
CA THR A 152 -1.28 1.35 5.81
C THR A 152 -1.03 2.66 5.07
N LEU A 153 -1.89 3.67 5.26
CA LEU A 153 -1.72 4.97 4.61
C LEU A 153 -0.43 5.68 5.07
N SER A 154 -0.07 5.57 6.36
CA SER A 154 1.20 6.12 6.87
C SER A 154 2.41 5.48 6.18
N LEU A 155 2.43 4.15 6.07
CA LEU A 155 3.51 3.43 5.38
C LEU A 155 3.52 3.71 3.87
N MET A 156 2.35 3.86 3.23
CA MET A 156 2.28 4.27 1.83
C MET A 156 2.86 5.66 1.61
N LEU A 157 2.63 6.60 2.54
CA LEU A 157 3.16 7.96 2.45
C LEU A 157 4.68 7.97 2.58
N SER A 158 5.24 7.24 3.56
CA SER A 158 6.68 7.27 3.86
C SER A 158 7.52 6.32 2.99
N CYS A 159 6.96 5.19 2.56
CA CYS A 159 7.73 4.09 1.94
C CYS A 159 7.12 3.57 0.63
N GLY A 160 5.98 4.07 0.16
CA GLY A 160 5.21 3.45 -0.92
C GLY A 160 5.77 3.64 -2.33
N MET A 161 6.70 4.59 -2.53
CA MET A 161 7.24 4.98 -3.84
C MET A 161 8.73 4.64 -3.99
N TYR A 162 9.17 3.57 -3.34
CA TYR A 162 10.58 3.13 -3.32
C TYR A 162 11.51 4.25 -2.81
N ASP A 163 12.70 4.39 -3.37
CA ASP A 163 13.66 5.43 -2.99
C ASP A 163 13.19 6.86 -3.35
N TYR A 164 12.11 6.99 -4.13
CA TYR A 164 11.46 8.26 -4.45
C TYR A 164 10.41 8.71 -3.39
N SER A 165 10.15 7.91 -2.36
CA SER A 165 9.04 8.15 -1.40
C SER A 165 9.12 9.52 -0.72
N GLY A 166 10.30 9.94 -0.27
CA GLY A 166 10.50 11.24 0.35
C GLY A 166 10.20 12.41 -0.59
N GLN A 167 10.67 12.33 -1.83
CA GLN A 167 10.39 13.34 -2.85
C GLN A 167 8.89 13.35 -3.24
N PHE A 168 8.28 12.18 -3.32
CA PHE A 168 6.85 12.07 -3.61
C PHE A 168 6.00 12.65 -2.48
N ALA A 169 6.33 12.34 -1.23
CA ALA A 169 5.65 12.91 -0.06
C ALA A 169 5.78 14.44 -0.01
N PHE A 170 6.95 14.99 -0.40
CA PHE A 170 7.17 16.44 -0.46
C PHE A 170 6.39 17.11 -1.59
N LYS A 171 6.34 16.51 -2.78
CA LYS A 171 5.72 17.12 -3.97
C LYS A 171 4.23 16.87 -4.06
N VAL A 172 3.80 15.63 -3.78
CA VAL A 172 2.42 15.17 -3.95
C VAL A 172 1.69 15.11 -2.61
N GLY A 173 2.39 14.70 -1.55
CA GLY A 173 1.86 14.71 -0.18
C GLY A 173 0.65 13.81 0.05
N LEU A 174 0.53 12.73 -0.73
CA LEU A 174 -0.56 11.75 -0.65
C LEU A 174 -0.01 10.33 -0.47
N PRO A 175 -0.71 9.47 0.28
CA PRO A 175 -0.37 8.05 0.36
C PRO A 175 -0.44 7.38 -1.01
N ALA A 176 0.64 6.73 -1.43
CA ALA A 176 0.70 6.01 -2.70
C ALA A 176 1.50 4.73 -2.59
N LYS A 177 1.22 3.74 -3.45
CA LYS A 177 2.03 2.53 -3.61
C LYS A 177 2.30 2.27 -5.07
N SER A 178 3.58 2.22 -5.41
CA SER A 178 4.07 1.89 -6.74
C SER A 178 4.29 0.38 -6.91
N GLY A 179 4.06 -0.12 -8.11
CA GLY A 179 4.36 -1.48 -8.51
C GLY A 179 5.17 -1.50 -9.80
N VAL A 180 6.12 -2.43 -9.91
CA VAL A 180 6.98 -2.59 -11.10
C VAL A 180 6.21 -3.02 -12.36
N SER A 181 4.94 -3.38 -12.22
CA SER A 181 4.01 -3.53 -13.36
C SER A 181 3.68 -2.21 -14.07
N GLY A 182 4.03 -1.07 -13.46
CA GLY A 182 3.66 0.26 -13.92
C GLY A 182 2.38 0.82 -13.28
N ALA A 183 1.91 0.19 -12.21
CA ALA A 183 0.78 0.66 -11.43
C ALA A 183 1.21 1.65 -10.35
N ILE A 184 0.41 2.68 -10.10
CA ILE A 184 0.46 3.53 -8.90
C ILE A 184 -0.94 3.56 -8.30
N LEU A 185 -1.08 3.00 -7.11
CA LEU A 185 -2.28 3.11 -6.29
C LEU A 185 -2.13 4.37 -5.43
N LEU A 186 -3.05 5.32 -5.57
CA LEU A 186 -3.05 6.60 -4.86
C LEU A 186 -4.33 6.74 -4.04
N SER A 187 -4.20 7.09 -2.79
CA SER A 187 -5.33 7.35 -1.90
C SER A 187 -5.38 8.84 -1.55
N VAL A 188 -6.53 9.49 -1.82
CA VAL A 188 -6.83 10.84 -1.34
C VAL A 188 -7.78 10.70 -0.16
N PRO A 189 -7.29 10.75 1.10
CA PRO A 189 -8.11 10.45 2.28
C PRO A 189 -9.39 11.27 2.31
N ASN A 190 -10.50 10.62 2.62
CA ASN A 190 -11.86 11.18 2.65
C ASN A 190 -12.39 11.74 1.32
N VAL A 191 -11.71 11.51 0.20
CA VAL A 191 -12.11 12.04 -1.12
C VAL A 191 -12.25 10.93 -2.14
N MET A 192 -11.17 10.24 -2.50
CA MET A 192 -11.20 9.22 -3.57
C MET A 192 -10.00 8.28 -3.53
N GLY A 193 -10.15 7.15 -4.23
CA GLY A 193 -9.04 6.28 -4.61
C GLY A 193 -8.77 6.38 -6.11
N ILE A 194 -7.50 6.36 -6.50
CA ILE A 194 -7.07 6.44 -7.89
C ILE A 194 -6.11 5.28 -8.18
N LEU A 195 -6.29 4.64 -9.33
CA LEU A 195 -5.26 3.78 -9.90
C LEU A 195 -4.79 4.36 -11.23
N ILE A 196 -3.49 4.47 -11.38
CA ILE A 196 -2.83 4.83 -12.61
C ILE A 196 -2.06 3.61 -13.10
N TYR A 197 -2.22 3.25 -14.37
CA TYR A 197 -1.49 2.15 -14.98
C TYR A 197 -0.78 2.61 -16.25
N SER A 198 0.55 2.56 -16.22
CA SER A 198 1.40 2.85 -17.37
C SER A 198 2.74 2.13 -17.21
N PRO A 199 3.00 1.06 -17.98
CA PRO A 199 4.15 0.18 -17.80
C PRO A 199 5.54 0.80 -17.90
N PRO A 200 5.82 1.87 -18.70
CA PRO A 200 7.15 2.48 -18.70
C PRO A 200 7.52 3.03 -17.33
N LEU A 201 8.67 2.56 -16.81
CA LEU A 201 9.18 2.94 -15.48
C LEU A 201 10.31 3.98 -15.61
N ASP A 202 10.48 4.76 -14.53
CA ASP A 202 11.65 5.63 -14.34
C ASP A 202 12.85 4.88 -13.71
N GLY A 203 13.92 5.60 -13.43
CA GLY A 203 15.12 5.04 -12.79
C GLY A 203 14.93 4.53 -11.36
N HIS A 204 13.83 4.89 -10.69
CA HIS A 204 13.47 4.41 -9.35
C HIS A 204 12.50 3.22 -9.39
N GLY A 205 12.01 2.81 -10.55
CA GLY A 205 11.03 1.74 -10.73
C GLY A 205 9.56 2.21 -10.63
N ASN A 206 9.30 3.49 -10.65
CA ASN A 206 7.95 4.06 -10.65
C ASN A 206 7.44 4.30 -12.08
N SER A 207 6.13 4.19 -12.29
CA SER A 207 5.51 4.56 -13.57
C SER A 207 5.81 6.01 -13.94
N PHE A 208 6.59 6.22 -15.01
CA PHE A 208 6.98 7.56 -15.45
C PHE A 208 5.78 8.47 -15.77
N LYS A 209 4.81 7.95 -16.52
CA LYS A 209 3.59 8.70 -16.84
C LYS A 209 2.69 8.85 -15.62
N GLY A 210 2.70 7.86 -14.72
CA GLY A 210 1.96 7.92 -13.47
C GLY A 210 2.43 9.06 -12.56
N LEU A 211 3.74 9.25 -12.42
CA LEU A 211 4.29 10.40 -11.67
C LEU A 211 3.88 11.73 -12.30
N LYS A 212 3.97 11.86 -13.63
CA LYS A 212 3.51 13.05 -14.33
C LYS A 212 2.02 13.34 -14.15
N PHE A 213 1.21 12.30 -14.09
CA PHE A 213 -0.22 12.45 -13.77
C PHE A 213 -0.40 13.00 -12.35
N CYS A 214 0.32 12.47 -11.35
CA CYS A 214 0.25 12.97 -9.98
C CYS A 214 0.63 14.46 -9.90
N ASP A 215 1.71 14.89 -10.57
CA ASP A 215 2.10 16.31 -10.65
C ASP A 215 0.92 17.16 -11.20
N ARG A 216 0.33 16.75 -12.33
CA ARG A 216 -0.80 17.45 -12.96
C ARG A 216 -2.07 17.45 -12.12
N LEU A 217 -2.31 16.39 -11.37
CA LEU A 217 -3.45 16.30 -10.45
C LEU A 217 -3.34 17.40 -9.38
N LEU A 218 -2.18 17.58 -8.79
CA LEU A 218 -1.93 18.58 -7.73
C LEU A 218 -1.94 20.02 -8.26
N GLU A 219 -1.59 20.24 -9.54
CA GLU A 219 -1.74 21.56 -10.18
C GLU A 219 -3.21 22.00 -10.25
N ARG A 220 -4.15 21.04 -10.36
CA ARG A 220 -5.58 21.31 -10.53
C ARG A 220 -6.39 21.23 -9.26
N PHE A 221 -5.96 20.37 -8.32
CA PHE A 221 -6.69 20.09 -7.09
C PHE A 221 -5.75 20.26 -5.89
N LYS A 222 -6.23 20.94 -4.87
CA LYS A 222 -5.51 21.10 -3.59
C LYS A 222 -5.64 19.85 -2.74
N PHE A 223 -4.95 18.78 -3.11
CA PHE A 223 -5.00 17.50 -2.41
C PHE A 223 -3.77 17.22 -1.55
N HIS A 224 -2.73 18.03 -1.64
CA HIS A 224 -1.56 17.86 -0.77
C HIS A 224 -2.00 18.01 0.68
N GLN A 225 -1.56 17.09 1.56
CA GLN A 225 -1.96 17.06 2.97
C GLN A 225 -1.78 18.39 3.72
N PHE A 226 -0.93 19.28 3.23
CA PHE A 226 -0.67 20.60 3.82
C PHE A 226 -1.27 21.77 3.02
N ASP A 227 -2.03 21.55 1.96
CA ASP A 227 -2.67 22.62 1.18
C ASP A 227 -3.67 23.43 2.00
N LEU A 228 -4.33 22.80 2.98
CA LEU A 228 -5.29 23.47 3.86
C LEU A 228 -4.63 24.48 4.81
N THR A 229 -3.30 24.45 4.96
CA THR A 229 -2.56 25.37 5.85
C THR A 229 -2.21 26.71 5.18
N SER A 230 -2.42 26.84 3.86
CA SER A 230 -1.89 27.95 3.06
C SER A 230 -2.76 29.20 2.98
N SER A 231 -4.02 29.21 3.45
CA SER A 231 -4.95 30.30 3.12
C SER A 231 -5.72 30.95 4.27
N THR A 232 -5.72 30.42 5.49
CA THR A 232 -6.37 31.05 6.64
C THR A 232 -5.68 30.68 7.94
N LYS A 233 -5.46 31.65 8.84
CA LYS A 233 -5.15 31.35 10.24
C LYS A 233 -6.27 30.50 10.79
N ILE A 234 -5.98 29.23 11.11
CA ILE A 234 -6.91 28.37 11.84
C ILE A 234 -6.94 28.89 13.27
N ASP A 235 -8.10 29.36 13.72
CA ASP A 235 -8.35 29.59 15.12
C ASP A 235 -8.82 28.24 15.73
N PRO A 236 -7.99 27.56 16.55
CA PRO A 236 -8.35 26.26 17.11
C PRO A 236 -9.61 26.31 17.99
N VAL A 237 -9.87 27.46 18.60
CA VAL A 237 -11.05 27.67 19.46
C VAL A 237 -12.32 27.74 18.61
N ARG A 238 -12.27 28.43 17.47
CA ARG A 238 -13.37 28.54 16.53
C ARG A 238 -13.78 27.19 15.91
N HIS A 239 -12.79 26.38 15.51
CA HIS A 239 -13.06 25.03 14.97
C HIS A 239 -13.64 24.05 16.00
N MET A 240 -13.35 24.21 17.29
CA MET A 240 -13.95 23.36 18.34
C MET A 240 -15.41 23.70 18.64
N PHE A 241 -15.85 24.95 18.37
CA PHE A 241 -17.18 25.42 18.72
C PHE A 241 -18.12 25.74 17.54
N GLU A 242 -17.56 25.95 16.34
CA GLU A 242 -18.31 26.22 15.10
C GLU A 242 -18.30 25.03 14.14
N GLY A 243 -18.20 23.82 14.63
CA GLY A 243 -18.57 22.61 13.86
C GLY A 243 -20.06 22.70 13.55
N ASN A 244 -20.42 23.66 12.72
CA ASN A 244 -21.79 23.93 12.30
C ASN A 244 -22.26 22.72 11.50
N THR A 245 -23.25 22.03 12.03
CA THR A 245 -23.91 20.88 11.38
C THR A 245 -24.28 21.20 9.92
N GLU A 246 -24.55 22.48 9.61
CA GLU A 246 -24.82 22.95 8.25
C GLU A 246 -23.61 22.93 7.31
N GLU A 247 -22.40 23.20 7.82
CA GLU A 247 -21.18 23.18 7.00
C GLU A 247 -20.73 21.75 6.70
N ILE A 248 -20.85 20.86 7.68
CA ILE A 248 -20.64 19.42 7.52
C ILE A 248 -21.68 18.83 6.56
N MET A 249 -22.93 19.20 6.67
CA MET A 249 -24.01 18.81 5.76
C MET A 249 -23.81 19.40 4.36
N SER A 250 -23.32 20.63 4.24
CA SER A 250 -22.98 21.26 2.95
C SER A 250 -21.82 20.54 2.24
N LEU A 251 -20.80 20.12 2.99
CA LEU A 251 -19.68 19.32 2.46
C LEU A 251 -20.14 17.91 2.04
N LEU A 252 -21.01 17.28 2.82
CA LEU A 252 -21.63 15.99 2.46
C LEU A 252 -22.51 16.12 1.20
N PHE A 253 -23.31 17.18 1.09
CA PHE A 253 -24.14 17.42 -0.10
C PHE A 253 -23.34 17.79 -1.36
N ARG A 254 -22.14 18.37 -1.22
CA ARG A 254 -21.22 18.61 -2.35
C ARG A 254 -20.47 17.35 -2.79
N ALA A 255 -20.25 16.40 -1.91
CA ALA A 255 -19.60 15.12 -2.21
C ALA A 255 -20.56 14.09 -2.86
N THR A 256 -21.88 14.36 -2.86
CA THR A 256 -22.91 13.48 -3.44
C THR A 256 -23.45 13.98 -4.79
N ARG A 257 -22.84 15.00 -5.38
CA ARG A 257 -23.07 15.49 -6.75
C ARG A 257 -21.80 15.37 -7.56
#